data_7b09cb1a32652c3f53e6d97426973405
#
_entry.id   7b09cb1a32652c3f53e6d97426973405
#
_cell.length_a   1.000
_cell.length_b   1.000
_cell.length_c   1.000
_cell.angle_alpha   90.00
_cell.angle_beta   90.00
_cell.angle_gamma   90.00
#
_symmetry.space_group_name_H-M   'P 1'
#
loop_
_entity.id
_entity.type
_entity.pdbx_description
1 polymer ?
#
loop_
_entity_poly.entity_id
_entity_poly.type
_entity_poly.pdbx_seq_one_letter_code
_entity_poly.pdbx_strand_id
1 'polypeptide(L)'
;MITKIRVCISFLLVLLFFNCKNKLFNTKEELLSYLSNEEMGYAQHKTVNGYDFTLSYRPTDLLVTQEIEGDEITEDMVEGLRDKYKNYLYFNLSISRNNQELLSTVPKDRMEFGAMVNDLAFGMRDKVNLFTKSKDTIDMIDFVYPRMYGMSRATTMMFVFPREGGHLNEDFLNFTVEDLGLFTGEVKFKVYTDIIKNEPQLSFKKIK
;
A
#
# COMPACT_ATOMS: atom_id res chain seq x y z
N MET A 1 0.63 53.15 12.35
CA MET A 1 -0.04 51.94 12.89
C MET A 1 -0.30 50.85 11.86
N ILE A 2 -0.60 51.18 10.63
CA ILE A 2 -0.91 50.26 9.53
C ILE A 2 0.32 49.41 9.09
N THR A 3 1.54 49.99 9.12
CA THR A 3 2.79 49.32 8.71
C THR A 3 3.21 48.18 9.66
N LYS A 4 2.95 48.34 10.98
CA LYS A 4 3.26 47.31 11.99
C LYS A 4 2.32 46.09 11.88
N ILE A 5 1.06 46.34 11.49
CA ILE A 5 0.06 45.26 11.28
C ILE A 5 0.41 44.42 10.05
N ARG A 6 0.90 45.04 8.96
CA ARG A 6 1.32 44.32 7.75
C ARG A 6 2.54 43.42 7.99
N VAL A 7 3.50 43.83 8.82
CA VAL A 7 4.67 43.04 9.19
C VAL A 7 4.27 41.86 10.07
N CYS A 8 3.36 42.02 11.03
CA CYS A 8 2.86 40.92 11.85
C CYS A 8 2.06 39.89 11.06
N ILE A 9 1.26 40.30 10.07
CA ILE A 9 0.50 39.37 9.21
C ILE A 9 1.46 38.61 8.28
N SER A 10 2.52 39.24 7.74
CA SER A 10 3.53 38.58 6.92
C SER A 10 4.35 37.57 7.72
N PHE A 11 4.62 37.84 9.00
CA PHE A 11 5.35 36.92 9.87
C PHE A 11 4.47 35.72 10.33
N LEU A 12 3.17 35.94 10.51
CA LEU A 12 2.24 34.86 10.84
C LEU A 12 2.01 33.92 9.67
N LEU A 13 2.06 34.39 8.42
CA LEU A 13 1.90 33.58 7.22
C LEU A 13 3.12 32.63 6.98
N VAL A 14 4.31 33.02 7.43
CA VAL A 14 5.54 32.23 7.28
C VAL A 14 5.58 31.03 8.24
N LEU A 15 4.82 31.07 9.35
CA LEU A 15 4.77 29.97 10.34
C LEU A 15 3.90 28.77 9.91
N LEU A 16 3.14 28.90 8.81
CA LEU A 16 2.25 27.81 8.33
C LEU A 16 2.93 26.79 7.40
N PHE A 17 4.22 26.99 7.06
CA PHE A 17 4.92 26.10 6.10
C PHE A 17 5.87 25.07 6.73
N PHE A 18 5.90 24.91 8.04
CA PHE A 18 6.81 23.97 8.70
C PHE A 18 6.05 22.85 9.41
N ASN A 19 5.45 21.92 8.65
CA ASN A 19 5.07 20.64 9.25
C ASN A 19 5.04 19.49 8.23
N CYS A 20 6.13 19.31 7.49
CA CYS A 20 6.38 18.08 6.72
C CYS A 20 7.40 17.24 7.48
N LYS A 21 7.06 16.77 8.70
CA LYS A 21 7.82 15.71 9.36
C LYS A 21 7.09 14.41 9.13
N ASN A 22 7.80 13.41 8.62
CA ASN A 22 7.30 12.05 8.56
C ASN A 22 6.75 11.68 9.93
N LYS A 23 5.55 11.12 9.97
CA LYS A 23 4.93 10.74 11.23
C LYS A 23 5.68 9.55 11.83
N LEU A 24 6.16 9.71 13.07
CA LEU A 24 6.91 8.70 13.80
C LEU A 24 5.99 8.00 14.79
N PHE A 25 5.97 6.67 14.75
CA PHE A 25 5.23 5.81 15.67
C PHE A 25 6.18 5.07 16.61
N ASN A 26 5.73 4.75 17.81
CA ASN A 26 6.54 4.04 18.79
C ASN A 26 6.32 2.53 18.76
N THR A 27 5.15 2.08 18.28
CA THR A 27 4.81 0.66 18.19
C THR A 27 4.29 0.30 16.79
N LYS A 28 4.42 -0.97 16.43
CA LYS A 28 3.87 -1.52 15.20
C LYS A 28 2.35 -1.44 15.18
N GLU A 29 1.72 -1.62 16.32
CA GLU A 29 0.26 -1.59 16.48
C GLU A 29 -0.30 -0.20 16.18
N GLU A 30 0.36 0.85 16.70
CA GLU A 30 0.00 2.25 16.39
C GLU A 30 0.14 2.54 14.89
N LEU A 31 1.25 2.10 14.29
CA LEU A 31 1.48 2.25 12.84
C LEU A 31 0.39 1.52 12.04
N LEU A 32 0.08 0.26 12.37
CA LEU A 32 -0.95 -0.50 11.68
C LEU A 32 -2.33 0.13 11.82
N SER A 33 -2.69 0.62 13.01
CA SER A 33 -3.95 1.34 13.24
C SER A 33 -4.05 2.60 12.38
N TYR A 34 -2.96 3.35 12.27
CA TYR A 34 -2.88 4.53 11.41
C TYR A 34 -3.03 4.19 9.92
N LEU A 35 -2.33 3.15 9.46
CA LEU A 35 -2.36 2.72 8.05
C LEU A 35 -3.72 2.13 7.63
N SER A 36 -4.45 1.53 8.56
CA SER A 36 -5.79 0.96 8.31
C SER A 36 -6.91 2.01 8.29
N ASN A 37 -6.67 3.22 8.79
CA ASN A 37 -7.63 4.30 8.72
C ASN A 37 -7.70 4.85 7.30
N GLU A 38 -8.83 4.67 6.61
CA GLU A 38 -9.04 5.11 5.23
C GLU A 38 -8.86 6.62 5.03
N GLU A 39 -9.15 7.44 6.05
CA GLU A 39 -8.94 8.89 6.00
C GLU A 39 -7.46 9.28 5.79
N MET A 40 -6.54 8.39 6.17
CA MET A 40 -5.10 8.59 5.98
C MET A 40 -4.63 8.26 4.55
N GLY A 41 -5.48 7.62 3.74
CA GLY A 41 -5.24 7.34 2.33
C GLY A 41 -4.33 6.13 2.05
N TYR A 42 -3.78 5.47 3.08
CA TYR A 42 -2.93 4.28 2.92
C TYR A 42 -3.72 3.01 2.61
N ALA A 43 -4.96 2.93 3.07
CA ALA A 43 -5.90 1.87 2.75
C ALA A 43 -7.13 2.45 2.05
N GLN A 44 -7.64 1.74 1.05
CA GLN A 44 -8.84 2.10 0.32
C GLN A 44 -9.69 0.85 0.11
N HIS A 45 -10.99 0.98 0.30
CA HIS A 45 -11.95 -0.10 0.15
C HIS A 45 -12.94 0.18 -0.97
N LYS A 46 -13.32 -0.87 -1.74
CA LYS A 46 -14.37 -0.83 -2.75
C LYS A 46 -15.12 -2.14 -2.78
N THR A 47 -16.43 -2.06 -2.84
CA THR A 47 -17.30 -3.23 -3.10
C THR A 47 -17.85 -3.16 -4.51
N VAL A 48 -17.56 -4.18 -5.32
CA VAL A 48 -18.03 -4.28 -6.71
C VAL A 48 -18.58 -5.68 -6.95
N ASN A 49 -19.79 -5.77 -7.43
CA ASN A 49 -20.50 -7.03 -7.71
C ASN A 49 -20.47 -8.03 -6.52
N GLY A 50 -20.56 -7.52 -5.29
CA GLY A 50 -20.55 -8.32 -4.06
C GLY A 50 -19.17 -8.87 -3.67
N TYR A 51 -18.11 -8.42 -4.31
CA TYR A 51 -16.72 -8.63 -3.91
C TYR A 51 -16.16 -7.37 -3.26
N ASP A 52 -15.48 -7.57 -2.13
CA ASP A 52 -14.81 -6.52 -1.39
C ASP A 52 -13.34 -6.49 -1.78
N PHE A 53 -12.89 -5.34 -2.26
CA PHE A 53 -11.50 -5.07 -2.64
C PHE A 53 -10.90 -4.07 -1.66
N THR A 54 -9.78 -4.41 -1.07
CA THR A 54 -9.02 -3.49 -0.22
C THR A 54 -7.59 -3.38 -0.77
N LEU A 55 -7.22 -2.19 -1.20
CA LEU A 55 -5.84 -1.86 -1.55
C LEU A 55 -5.18 -1.16 -0.38
N SER A 56 -3.99 -1.59 0.02
CA SER A 56 -3.19 -0.91 1.04
C SER A 56 -1.74 -0.74 0.61
N TYR A 57 -1.22 0.49 0.71
CA TYR A 57 0.20 0.77 0.57
C TYR A 57 0.94 0.34 1.84
N ARG A 58 2.09 -0.27 1.66
CA ARG A 58 2.93 -0.80 2.74
C ARG A 58 4.20 0.04 2.88
N PRO A 59 4.30 0.95 3.86
CA PRO A 59 5.51 1.74 4.09
C PRO A 59 6.74 0.90 4.37
N THR A 60 7.90 1.43 4.04
CA THR A 60 9.20 0.77 4.24
C THR A 60 9.38 0.19 5.65
N ASP A 61 9.10 0.96 6.68
CA ASP A 61 9.30 0.52 8.07
C ASP A 61 8.36 -0.62 8.49
N LEU A 62 7.19 -0.75 7.86
CA LEU A 62 6.31 -1.88 8.09
C LEU A 62 6.91 -3.20 7.55
N LEU A 63 7.62 -3.15 6.42
CA LEU A 63 8.35 -4.30 5.86
C LEU A 63 9.57 -4.63 6.71
N VAL A 64 10.29 -3.62 7.18
CA VAL A 64 11.41 -3.79 8.11
C VAL A 64 10.97 -4.58 9.35
N THR A 65 9.79 -4.27 9.94
CA THR A 65 9.27 -5.00 11.11
C THR A 65 9.03 -6.48 10.87
N GLN A 66 8.86 -6.90 9.62
CA GLN A 66 8.59 -8.30 9.28
C GLN A 66 9.86 -9.15 9.16
N GLU A 67 11.02 -8.50 8.93
CA GLU A 67 12.31 -9.19 8.82
C GLU A 67 13.13 -9.12 10.11
N ILE A 68 12.80 -8.19 11.01
CA ILE A 68 13.49 -8.12 12.30
C ILE A 68 13.01 -9.29 13.17
N GLU A 69 13.90 -10.26 13.36
CA GLU A 69 13.72 -11.39 14.26
C GLU A 69 14.66 -11.25 15.47
N GLY A 70 14.15 -11.53 16.66
CA GLY A 70 14.95 -11.58 17.89
C GLY A 70 14.93 -10.30 18.72
N ASP A 71 15.66 -10.37 19.87
CA ASP A 71 15.64 -9.33 20.91
C ASP A 71 16.65 -8.19 20.70
N GLU A 72 17.63 -8.38 19.83
CA GLU A 72 18.67 -7.38 19.56
C GLU A 72 18.45 -6.67 18.24
N ILE A 73 17.80 -5.51 18.30
CA ILE A 73 17.63 -4.61 17.17
C ILE A 73 18.76 -3.58 17.21
N THR A 74 19.61 -3.57 16.18
CA THR A 74 20.66 -2.55 16.02
C THR A 74 20.25 -1.52 14.96
N GLU A 75 20.80 -0.31 15.07
CA GLU A 75 20.56 0.76 14.11
C GLU A 75 21.01 0.36 12.71
N ASP A 76 22.19 -0.28 12.60
CA ASP A 76 22.75 -0.76 11.32
C ASP A 76 21.83 -1.81 10.63
N MET A 77 21.19 -2.71 11.41
CA MET A 77 20.23 -3.66 10.87
C MET A 77 19.00 -2.96 10.30
N VAL A 78 18.46 -1.97 11.03
CA VAL A 78 17.29 -1.21 10.59
C VAL A 78 17.60 -0.42 9.33
N GLU A 79 18.76 0.26 9.29
CA GLU A 79 19.19 1.02 8.11
C GLU A 79 19.42 0.12 6.89
N GLY A 80 20.10 -1.02 7.08
CA GLY A 80 20.31 -2.01 6.02
C GLY A 80 18.98 -2.54 5.43
N LEU A 81 17.98 -2.81 6.29
CA LEU A 81 16.67 -3.25 5.84
C LEU A 81 15.88 -2.10 5.16
N ARG A 82 15.97 -0.88 5.68
CA ARG A 82 15.40 0.29 5.00
C ARG A 82 15.98 0.46 3.61
N ASP A 83 17.29 0.33 3.46
CA ASP A 83 17.97 0.41 2.17
C ASP A 83 17.53 -0.66 1.19
N LYS A 84 17.22 -1.86 1.68
CA LYS A 84 16.67 -2.96 0.89
C LYS A 84 15.29 -2.63 0.33
N TYR A 85 14.41 -2.02 1.13
CA TYR A 85 13.00 -1.82 0.77
C TYR A 85 12.68 -0.45 0.15
N LYS A 86 13.44 0.61 0.46
CA LYS A 86 13.12 2.00 0.09
C LYS A 86 13.00 2.27 -1.42
N ASN A 87 13.61 1.41 -2.25
CA ASN A 87 13.62 1.59 -3.70
C ASN A 87 12.40 1.00 -4.41
N TYR A 88 11.43 0.49 -3.64
CA TYR A 88 10.25 -0.16 -4.19
C TYR A 88 8.97 0.37 -3.54
N LEU A 89 7.86 0.22 -4.27
CA LEU A 89 6.51 0.45 -3.79
C LEU A 89 5.86 -0.90 -3.55
N TYR A 90 5.30 -1.10 -2.37
CA TYR A 90 4.64 -2.34 -1.99
C TYR A 90 3.16 -2.09 -1.74
N PHE A 91 2.33 -2.85 -2.44
CA PHE A 91 0.87 -2.80 -2.29
C PHE A 91 0.33 -4.18 -1.94
N ASN A 92 -0.50 -4.24 -0.90
CA ASN A 92 -1.34 -5.40 -0.66
C ASN A 92 -2.71 -5.15 -1.27
N LEU A 93 -3.16 -6.09 -2.10
CA LEU A 93 -4.53 -6.18 -2.57
C LEU A 93 -5.19 -7.38 -1.91
N SER A 94 -6.25 -7.13 -1.15
CA SER A 94 -7.09 -8.17 -0.56
C SER A 94 -8.44 -8.19 -1.27
N ILE A 95 -8.89 -9.38 -1.68
CA ILE A 95 -10.18 -9.58 -2.33
C ILE A 95 -10.94 -10.67 -1.57
N SER A 96 -12.19 -10.38 -1.21
CA SER A 96 -13.05 -11.32 -0.52
C SER A 96 -14.49 -11.26 -1.03
N ARG A 97 -15.24 -12.31 -0.76
CA ARG A 97 -16.69 -12.33 -0.87
C ARG A 97 -17.27 -13.04 0.35
N ASN A 98 -18.18 -12.37 1.07
CA ASN A 98 -18.75 -12.91 2.30
C ASN A 98 -17.68 -13.32 3.34
N ASN A 99 -16.60 -12.55 3.48
CA ASN A 99 -15.44 -12.85 4.36
C ASN A 99 -14.78 -14.21 4.05
N GLN A 100 -14.70 -14.60 2.79
CA GLN A 100 -14.03 -15.82 2.33
C GLN A 100 -13.02 -15.50 1.23
N GLU A 101 -12.00 -16.35 1.12
CA GLU A 101 -11.02 -16.31 0.02
C GLU A 101 -11.72 -16.57 -1.32
N LEU A 102 -11.20 -15.98 -2.41
CA LEU A 102 -11.77 -16.14 -3.76
C LEU A 102 -11.97 -17.61 -4.15
N LEU A 103 -10.94 -18.44 -3.92
CA LEU A 103 -11.01 -19.87 -4.26
C LEU A 103 -12.11 -20.62 -3.52
N SER A 104 -12.56 -20.12 -2.36
CA SER A 104 -13.67 -20.69 -1.61
C SER A 104 -15.05 -20.28 -2.18
N THR A 105 -15.08 -19.24 -3.03
CA THR A 105 -16.31 -18.70 -3.62
C THR A 105 -16.54 -19.10 -5.06
N VAL A 106 -15.53 -19.70 -5.71
CA VAL A 106 -15.64 -20.20 -7.08
C VAL A 106 -16.56 -21.43 -7.09
N PRO A 107 -17.47 -21.57 -8.08
CA PRO A 107 -18.26 -22.77 -8.26
C PRO A 107 -17.41 -24.03 -8.28
N LYS A 108 -17.99 -25.17 -7.94
CA LYS A 108 -17.29 -26.48 -7.90
C LYS A 108 -16.90 -27.01 -9.28
N ASP A 109 -16.93 -26.18 -10.31
CA ASP A 109 -16.41 -26.52 -11.63
C ASP A 109 -14.88 -26.56 -11.61
N ARG A 110 -14.32 -27.69 -12.04
CA ARG A 110 -12.88 -27.91 -12.06
C ARG A 110 -12.14 -26.94 -12.99
N MET A 111 -12.76 -26.54 -14.10
CA MET A 111 -12.12 -25.67 -15.08
C MET A 111 -12.06 -24.24 -14.54
N GLU A 112 -13.15 -23.71 -14.02
CA GLU A 112 -13.20 -22.37 -13.42
C GLU A 112 -12.27 -22.26 -12.21
N PHE A 113 -12.30 -23.27 -11.33
CA PHE A 113 -11.36 -23.33 -10.19
C PHE A 113 -9.90 -23.36 -10.65
N GLY A 114 -9.57 -24.20 -11.65
CA GLY A 114 -8.21 -24.27 -12.20
C GLY A 114 -7.76 -22.97 -12.85
N ALA A 115 -8.64 -22.31 -13.60
CA ALA A 115 -8.37 -21.00 -14.19
C ALA A 115 -8.09 -19.95 -13.12
N MET A 116 -8.92 -19.83 -12.09
CA MET A 116 -8.72 -18.90 -10.98
C MET A 116 -7.40 -19.17 -10.23
N VAL A 117 -7.07 -20.45 -9.97
CA VAL A 117 -5.79 -20.82 -9.35
C VAL A 117 -4.62 -20.36 -10.20
N ASN A 118 -4.69 -20.56 -11.51
CA ASN A 118 -3.63 -20.14 -12.44
C ASN A 118 -3.48 -18.64 -12.50
N ASP A 119 -4.60 -17.91 -12.58
CA ASP A 119 -4.60 -16.45 -12.62
C ASP A 119 -3.99 -15.87 -11.32
N LEU A 120 -4.41 -16.34 -10.16
CA LEU A 120 -3.88 -15.87 -8.88
C LEU A 120 -2.40 -16.22 -8.67
N ALA A 121 -1.95 -17.38 -9.17
CA ALA A 121 -0.58 -17.83 -8.94
C ALA A 121 0.42 -17.26 -9.95
N PHE A 122 -0.01 -17.00 -11.21
CA PHE A 122 0.89 -16.67 -12.30
C PHE A 122 0.37 -15.53 -13.19
N GLY A 123 -0.93 -15.33 -13.28
CA GLY A 123 -1.56 -14.38 -14.21
C GLY A 123 -1.69 -12.95 -13.70
N MET A 124 -1.42 -12.68 -12.42
CA MET A 124 -1.69 -11.35 -11.83
C MET A 124 -0.82 -10.24 -12.43
N ARG A 125 0.33 -10.57 -13.03
CA ARG A 125 1.17 -9.60 -13.74
C ARG A 125 0.43 -8.93 -14.92
N ASP A 126 -0.43 -9.69 -15.60
CA ASP A 126 -1.21 -9.22 -16.75
C ASP A 126 -2.55 -8.61 -16.33
N LYS A 127 -2.91 -8.72 -15.06
CA LYS A 127 -4.18 -8.26 -14.50
C LYS A 127 -4.09 -7.01 -13.63
N VAL A 128 -2.91 -6.73 -13.11
CA VAL A 128 -2.67 -5.60 -12.22
C VAL A 128 -1.73 -4.61 -12.88
N ASN A 129 -2.17 -3.35 -12.95
CA ASN A 129 -1.40 -2.29 -13.56
C ASN A 129 -1.24 -1.12 -12.58
N LEU A 130 -0.06 -0.50 -12.62
CA LEU A 130 0.22 0.77 -11.95
C LEU A 130 0.66 1.79 -12.99
N PHE A 131 0.02 2.95 -13.02
CA PHE A 131 0.39 4.02 -13.93
C PHE A 131 0.18 5.40 -13.30
N THR A 132 0.93 6.36 -13.81
CA THR A 132 0.87 7.76 -13.38
C THR A 132 -0.44 8.42 -13.81
N LYS A 133 -0.69 9.63 -13.34
CA LYS A 133 -1.81 10.47 -13.81
C LYS A 133 -1.72 10.74 -15.33
N SER A 134 -0.49 10.89 -15.86
CA SER A 134 -0.20 11.08 -17.28
C SER A 134 -0.28 9.79 -18.11
N LYS A 135 -0.58 8.65 -17.46
CA LYS A 135 -0.69 7.31 -18.05
C LYS A 135 0.65 6.66 -18.42
N ASP A 136 1.75 7.09 -17.84
CA ASP A 136 3.02 6.37 -17.95
C ASP A 136 2.93 5.11 -17.10
N THR A 137 3.15 3.96 -17.71
CA THR A 137 3.09 2.66 -17.03
C THR A 137 4.32 2.45 -16.16
N ILE A 138 4.10 1.93 -14.96
CA ILE A 138 5.15 1.50 -14.03
C ILE A 138 5.14 -0.02 -14.03
N ASP A 139 6.18 -0.63 -14.59
CA ASP A 139 6.25 -2.08 -14.74
C ASP A 139 6.35 -2.78 -13.39
N MET A 140 5.52 -3.80 -13.19
CA MET A 140 5.57 -4.63 -11.99
C MET A 140 6.87 -5.45 -11.97
N ILE A 141 7.60 -5.38 -10.87
CA ILE A 141 8.83 -6.15 -10.66
C ILE A 141 8.47 -7.57 -10.25
N ASP A 142 7.59 -7.69 -9.24
CA ASP A 142 7.22 -8.98 -8.67
C ASP A 142 5.84 -8.94 -8.02
N PHE A 143 5.25 -10.11 -7.79
CA PHE A 143 4.09 -10.25 -6.92
C PHE A 143 4.16 -11.56 -6.13
N VAL A 144 3.54 -11.55 -4.95
CA VAL A 144 3.50 -12.71 -4.06
C VAL A 144 2.05 -13.04 -3.73
N TYR A 145 1.66 -14.26 -4.01
CA TYR A 145 0.37 -14.84 -3.60
C TYR A 145 0.58 -15.96 -2.59
N PRO A 146 0.47 -15.69 -1.28
CA PRO A 146 0.49 -16.73 -0.26
C PRO A 146 -0.83 -17.49 -0.29
N ARG A 147 -0.77 -18.79 -0.59
CA ARG A 147 -1.96 -19.65 -0.57
C ARG A 147 -2.32 -20.00 0.87
N MET A 148 -3.48 -19.52 1.33
CA MET A 148 -3.95 -19.75 2.70
C MET A 148 -4.90 -20.92 2.83
N TYR A 149 -5.31 -21.54 1.71
CA TYR A 149 -6.12 -22.76 1.66
C TYR A 149 -7.43 -22.68 2.47
N GLY A 150 -8.11 -21.55 2.44
CA GLY A 150 -9.35 -21.30 3.17
C GLY A 150 -9.16 -20.90 4.64
N MET A 151 -7.91 -20.71 5.11
CA MET A 151 -7.62 -20.28 6.48
C MET A 151 -7.68 -18.76 6.65
N SER A 152 -7.87 -18.01 5.57
CA SER A 152 -8.01 -16.55 5.59
C SER A 152 -9.42 -16.10 5.22
N ARG A 153 -9.78 -14.89 5.64
CA ARG A 153 -11.05 -14.24 5.28
C ARG A 153 -11.01 -13.54 3.92
N ALA A 154 -9.85 -13.46 3.31
CA ALA A 154 -9.64 -12.82 2.01
C ALA A 154 -8.43 -13.43 1.29
N THR A 155 -8.46 -13.42 -0.03
CA THR A 155 -7.29 -13.64 -0.86
C THR A 155 -6.45 -12.37 -0.87
N THR A 156 -5.25 -12.41 -0.28
CA THR A 156 -4.35 -11.26 -0.22
C THR A 156 -3.09 -11.54 -1.04
N MET A 157 -2.74 -10.59 -1.88
CA MET A 157 -1.54 -10.62 -2.73
C MET A 157 -0.73 -9.35 -2.49
N MET A 158 0.59 -9.47 -2.54
CA MET A 158 1.49 -8.31 -2.48
C MET A 158 2.09 -8.06 -3.86
N PHE A 159 2.06 -6.82 -4.30
CA PHE A 159 2.61 -6.35 -5.58
C PHE A 159 3.77 -5.40 -5.33
N VAL A 160 4.82 -5.54 -6.12
CA VAL A 160 6.07 -4.78 -6.00
C VAL A 160 6.34 -4.02 -7.29
N PHE A 161 6.52 -2.71 -7.16
CA PHE A 161 6.84 -1.81 -8.28
C PHE A 161 8.10 -0.99 -7.95
N PRO A 162 8.84 -0.48 -8.95
CA PRO A 162 9.97 0.39 -8.70
C PRO A 162 9.50 1.75 -8.12
N ARG A 163 10.24 2.27 -7.15
CA ARG A 163 10.03 3.61 -6.59
C ARG A 163 10.93 4.61 -7.29
N GLU A 164 10.60 4.99 -8.50
CA GLU A 164 11.34 5.98 -9.26
C GLU A 164 10.82 7.39 -8.99
N GLY A 165 11.74 8.34 -8.77
CA GLY A 165 11.39 9.72 -8.42
C GLY A 165 10.53 10.42 -9.47
N GLY A 166 10.71 10.10 -10.76
CA GLY A 166 9.91 10.65 -11.86
C GLY A 166 8.41 10.34 -11.70
N HIS A 167 8.07 9.12 -11.38
CA HIS A 167 6.67 8.68 -11.23
C HIS A 167 5.98 9.34 -10.03
N LEU A 168 6.72 9.64 -8.97
CA LEU A 168 6.18 10.28 -7.78
C LEU A 168 6.05 11.80 -7.90
N ASN A 169 6.52 12.43 -8.98
CA ASN A 169 6.36 13.88 -9.18
C ASN A 169 4.92 14.28 -9.52
N GLU A 170 4.10 13.32 -9.96
CA GLU A 170 2.68 13.55 -10.18
C GLU A 170 1.87 13.44 -8.89
N ASP A 171 0.63 13.94 -8.89
CA ASP A 171 -0.22 14.03 -7.70
C ASP A 171 -0.64 12.66 -7.19
N PHE A 172 -0.83 11.69 -8.10
CA PHE A 172 -1.31 10.36 -7.75
C PHE A 172 -0.90 9.30 -8.80
N LEU A 173 -0.88 8.07 -8.35
CA LEU A 173 -0.80 6.86 -9.16
C LEU A 173 -2.18 6.20 -9.24
N ASN A 174 -2.45 5.53 -10.36
CA ASN A 174 -3.62 4.69 -10.55
C ASN A 174 -3.19 3.22 -10.43
N PHE A 175 -3.72 2.53 -9.44
CA PHE A 175 -3.59 1.08 -9.32
C PHE A 175 -4.88 0.47 -9.84
N THR A 176 -4.81 -0.41 -10.85
CA THR A 176 -5.98 -1.03 -11.45
C THR A 176 -5.87 -2.54 -11.44
N VAL A 177 -7.02 -3.18 -11.31
CA VAL A 177 -7.17 -4.62 -11.35
C VAL A 177 -8.19 -4.94 -12.43
N GLU A 178 -7.77 -5.69 -13.46
CA GLU A 178 -8.69 -6.20 -14.47
C GLU A 178 -9.65 -7.24 -13.89
N ASP A 179 -10.74 -7.49 -14.59
CA ASP A 179 -11.71 -8.52 -14.15
C ASP A 179 -11.04 -9.90 -14.08
N LEU A 180 -11.12 -10.50 -12.92
CA LEU A 180 -10.62 -11.86 -12.63
C LEU A 180 -11.67 -12.95 -12.92
N GLY A 181 -12.64 -12.69 -13.82
CA GLY A 181 -13.80 -13.57 -14.03
C GLY A 181 -14.88 -13.39 -12.99
N LEU A 182 -14.85 -12.30 -12.24
CA LEU A 182 -15.80 -11.97 -11.16
C LEU A 182 -16.93 -11.06 -11.61
N PHE A 183 -16.95 -10.70 -12.90
CA PHE A 183 -17.89 -9.74 -13.49
C PHE A 183 -17.88 -8.37 -12.79
N THR A 184 -16.71 -7.96 -12.32
CA THR A 184 -16.50 -6.66 -11.65
C THR A 184 -16.12 -5.55 -12.64
N GLY A 185 -15.70 -5.95 -13.84
CA GLY A 185 -14.96 -5.04 -14.70
C GLY A 185 -13.64 -4.61 -14.06
N GLU A 186 -13.03 -3.57 -14.60
CA GLU A 186 -11.79 -3.03 -14.04
C GLU A 186 -12.06 -2.26 -12.74
N VAL A 187 -11.37 -2.65 -11.66
CA VAL A 187 -11.41 -1.95 -10.36
C VAL A 187 -10.21 -1.04 -10.24
N LYS A 188 -10.43 0.27 -9.97
CA LYS A 188 -9.40 1.31 -9.93
C LYS A 188 -9.26 1.90 -8.53
N PHE A 189 -8.02 2.13 -8.11
CA PHE A 189 -7.68 2.85 -6.88
C PHE A 189 -6.76 4.02 -7.23
N LYS A 190 -6.95 5.13 -6.53
CA LYS A 190 -6.14 6.33 -6.67
C LYS A 190 -5.25 6.49 -5.46
N VAL A 191 -3.95 6.30 -5.64
CA VAL A 191 -2.95 6.42 -4.57
C VAL A 191 -2.24 7.75 -4.68
N TYR A 192 -2.43 8.64 -3.72
CA TYR A 192 -1.76 9.94 -3.71
C TYR A 192 -0.28 9.79 -3.43
N THR A 193 0.57 10.44 -4.24
CA THR A 193 2.03 10.32 -4.10
C THR A 193 2.56 10.96 -2.83
N ASP A 194 1.83 11.92 -2.27
CA ASP A 194 2.22 12.57 -1.01
C ASP A 194 2.26 11.60 0.18
N ILE A 195 1.35 10.61 0.24
CA ILE A 195 1.41 9.59 1.30
C ILE A 195 2.63 8.67 1.15
N ILE A 196 3.07 8.45 -0.10
CA ILE A 196 4.27 7.66 -0.40
C ILE A 196 5.53 8.43 -0.05
N LYS A 197 5.61 9.72 -0.44
CA LYS A 197 6.76 10.59 -0.14
C LYS A 197 6.95 10.84 1.34
N ASN A 198 5.83 10.97 2.07
CA ASN A 198 5.79 11.26 3.49
C ASN A 198 5.37 10.03 4.30
N GLU A 199 5.81 8.84 3.87
CA GLU A 199 5.44 7.60 4.55
C GLU A 199 5.82 7.62 6.04
N PRO A 200 4.97 7.06 6.91
CA PRO A 200 5.22 7.04 8.34
C PRO A 200 6.39 6.15 8.67
N GLN A 201 7.10 6.51 9.73
CA GLN A 201 8.27 5.80 10.23
C GLN A 201 7.96 5.14 11.58
N LEU A 202 8.68 4.08 11.90
CA LEU A 202 8.64 3.41 13.18
C LEU A 202 9.92 3.67 13.97
N SER A 203 9.77 3.96 15.25
CA SER A 203 10.91 4.01 16.18
C SER A 203 11.29 2.59 16.58
N PHE A 204 12.43 2.10 16.09
CA PHE A 204 12.97 0.79 16.47
C PHE A 204 13.77 0.83 17.78
N LYS A 205 13.57 1.86 18.62
CA LYS A 205 14.21 1.94 19.94
C LYS A 205 13.63 0.86 20.84
N LYS A 206 14.49 0.04 21.46
CA LYS A 206 14.06 -0.89 22.51
C LYS A 206 13.25 -0.13 23.55
N ILE A 207 12.01 -0.57 23.78
CA ILE A 207 11.32 -0.27 25.04
C ILE A 207 12.08 -1.10 26.09
N LYS A 208 12.82 -0.40 26.97
CA LYS A 208 13.50 -1.02 28.10
C LYS A 208 12.49 -1.50 29.14
#